data_f19ef084de4b0beec4f35535f4912f32
#
_entry.id   f19ef084de4b0beec4f35535f4912f32
#
_cell.length_a   1.000
_cell.length_b   1.000
_cell.length_c   1.000
_cell.angle_alpha   90.00
_cell.angle_beta   90.00
_cell.angle_gamma   90.00
#
_symmetry.space_group_name_H-M   'P 1'
#
loop_
_entity.id
_entity.type
_entity.pdbx_description
1 polymer ?
#
loop_
_entity_poly.entity_id
_entity_poly.type
_entity_poly.pdbx_seq_one_letter_code
_entity_poly.pdbx_strand_id
1 'polypeptide(L)'
;MGTQAVSSPASKQSEPAEVPQYGLPKLLVLHLVPGALATLVYLALTPATVRVHFPPMAALLLSGALALVPTELGHLLLQGKKFNNRWSFEGIVLYRRDWAGWRYLLTALGLCILAIAGFELFQPLDRLWKQAVFPWLPSWYVFSDLSQYTQFSHSVLIVVFSARLLLDGFLFPVVEELYFRGYLLPRMSRFGWAASFLNCALFSLYHFWQPYNLPTLFVVSLPMVLGVWKTKNVRVGIYTHILLNTIGGIFALIQVLHPA
;
A
#
# COMPACT_ATOMS: atom_id res chain seq x y z
N MET A 1 -64.61 -27.26 -6.82
CA MET A 1 -63.40 -27.36 -5.96
C MET A 1 -62.35 -26.44 -6.56
N GLY A 2 -62.23 -25.21 -6.03
CA GLY A 2 -61.25 -24.24 -6.51
C GLY A 2 -60.00 -24.27 -5.63
N THR A 3 -58.87 -24.60 -6.25
CA THR A 3 -57.56 -24.51 -5.63
C THR A 3 -57.07 -23.06 -5.62
N GLN A 4 -57.06 -22.42 -4.45
CA GLN A 4 -56.39 -21.13 -4.24
C GLN A 4 -54.88 -21.36 -4.27
N ALA A 5 -54.22 -20.71 -5.24
CA ALA A 5 -52.73 -20.60 -5.27
C ALA A 5 -52.29 -19.65 -4.17
N VAL A 6 -51.56 -20.18 -3.19
CA VAL A 6 -50.87 -19.39 -2.14
C VAL A 6 -49.70 -18.68 -2.80
N SER A 7 -49.80 -17.36 -2.97
CA SER A 7 -48.67 -16.53 -3.39
C SER A 7 -47.66 -16.45 -2.27
N SER A 8 -46.47 -17.03 -2.52
CA SER A 8 -45.29 -16.90 -1.64
C SER A 8 -44.87 -15.41 -1.54
N PRO A 9 -44.60 -14.85 -0.33
CA PRO A 9 -44.18 -13.48 -0.22
C PRO A 9 -42.75 -13.33 -0.83
N ALA A 10 -42.66 -12.43 -1.82
CA ALA A 10 -41.38 -12.02 -2.40
C ALA A 10 -40.44 -11.57 -1.27
N SER A 11 -39.30 -12.25 -1.15
CA SER A 11 -38.24 -11.87 -0.22
C SER A 11 -37.84 -10.44 -0.52
N LYS A 12 -38.07 -9.51 0.43
CA LYS A 12 -37.53 -8.16 0.42
C LYS A 12 -36.01 -8.31 0.35
N GLN A 13 -35.42 -8.07 -0.81
CA GLN A 13 -34.00 -7.85 -0.92
C GLN A 13 -33.68 -6.64 -0.05
N SER A 14 -32.98 -6.85 1.05
CA SER A 14 -32.50 -5.78 1.91
C SER A 14 -31.67 -4.83 1.05
N GLU A 15 -32.05 -3.55 1.02
CA GLU A 15 -31.22 -2.52 0.39
C GLU A 15 -29.78 -2.64 0.90
N PRO A 16 -28.77 -2.55 0.02
CA PRO A 16 -27.39 -2.64 0.44
C PRO A 16 -27.14 -1.55 1.47
N ALA A 17 -26.69 -1.92 2.67
CA ALA A 17 -26.43 -1.00 3.75
C ALA A 17 -25.51 0.15 3.26
N GLU A 18 -25.95 1.39 3.44
CA GLU A 18 -25.15 2.55 3.03
C GLU A 18 -23.76 2.50 3.68
N VAL A 19 -22.73 2.67 2.85
CA VAL A 19 -21.33 2.68 3.30
C VAL A 19 -21.09 3.93 4.15
N PRO A 20 -20.72 3.80 5.45
CA PRO A 20 -20.46 4.95 6.30
C PRO A 20 -19.40 5.87 5.70
N GLN A 21 -19.72 7.16 5.54
CA GLN A 21 -18.78 8.14 4.99
C GLN A 21 -17.96 8.80 6.11
N TYR A 22 -16.64 8.96 5.87
CA TYR A 22 -15.73 9.52 6.87
C TYR A 22 -15.43 11.00 6.64
N GLY A 23 -15.38 11.77 7.74
CA GLY A 23 -14.90 13.14 7.75
C GLY A 23 -13.39 13.25 7.62
N LEU A 24 -12.90 14.41 7.19
CA LEU A 24 -11.48 14.65 6.98
C LEU A 24 -10.59 14.33 8.20
N PRO A 25 -10.94 14.72 9.46
CA PRO A 25 -10.11 14.37 10.61
C PRO A 25 -9.93 12.86 10.79
N LYS A 26 -11.01 12.08 10.63
CA LYS A 26 -10.94 10.62 10.72
C LYS A 26 -10.11 10.02 9.59
N LEU A 27 -10.22 10.56 8.39
CA LEU A 27 -9.41 10.12 7.25
C LEU A 27 -7.92 10.39 7.46
N LEU A 28 -7.56 11.58 7.98
CA LEU A 28 -6.18 11.90 8.32
C LEU A 28 -5.60 10.91 9.33
N VAL A 29 -6.32 10.64 10.41
CA VAL A 29 -5.88 9.67 11.43
C VAL A 29 -5.70 8.28 10.82
N LEU A 30 -6.70 7.78 10.10
CA LEU A 30 -6.67 6.43 9.53
C LEU A 30 -5.62 6.27 8.43
N HIS A 31 -5.29 7.33 7.66
CA HIS A 31 -4.23 7.25 6.66
C HIS A 31 -2.83 7.40 7.27
N LEU A 32 -2.64 8.32 8.21
CA LEU A 32 -1.29 8.74 8.61
C LEU A 32 -0.74 7.99 9.82
N VAL A 33 -1.62 7.56 10.75
CA VAL A 33 -1.15 6.88 11.99
C VAL A 33 -0.41 5.58 11.71
N PRO A 34 -0.86 4.67 10.80
CA PRO A 34 -0.10 3.45 10.53
C PRO A 34 1.32 3.74 10.04
N GLY A 35 1.49 4.68 9.11
CA GLY A 35 2.79 5.08 8.59
C GLY A 35 3.68 5.74 9.64
N ALA A 36 3.10 6.61 10.48
CA ALA A 36 3.83 7.23 11.59
C ALA A 36 4.34 6.19 12.59
N LEU A 37 3.50 5.22 12.98
CA LEU A 37 3.90 4.14 13.88
C LEU A 37 4.98 3.25 13.24
N ALA A 38 4.82 2.87 11.97
CA ALA A 38 5.84 2.10 11.27
C ALA A 38 7.18 2.85 11.23
N THR A 39 7.16 4.15 10.98
CA THR A 39 8.37 4.98 10.97
C THR A 39 9.01 5.07 12.35
N LEU A 40 8.23 5.25 13.41
CA LEU A 40 8.77 5.26 14.78
C LEU A 40 9.41 3.93 15.15
N VAL A 41 8.78 2.80 14.81
CA VAL A 41 9.36 1.46 15.03
C VAL A 41 10.62 1.28 14.19
N TYR A 42 10.62 1.71 12.93
CA TYR A 42 11.80 1.69 12.07
C TYR A 42 12.99 2.44 12.69
N LEU A 43 12.76 3.68 13.14
CA LEU A 43 13.79 4.49 13.79
C LEU A 43 14.32 3.83 15.09
N ALA A 44 13.43 3.24 15.88
CA ALA A 44 13.80 2.56 17.12
C ALA A 44 14.59 1.27 16.89
N LEU A 45 14.28 0.51 15.83
CA LEU A 45 14.94 -0.77 15.53
C LEU A 45 16.26 -0.62 14.77
N THR A 46 16.44 0.46 13.99
CA THR A 46 17.62 0.65 13.13
C THR A 46 18.94 0.53 13.90
N PRO A 47 19.15 1.17 15.08
CA PRO A 47 20.41 1.01 15.81
C PRO A 47 20.71 -0.43 16.23
N ALA A 48 19.66 -1.19 16.59
CA ALA A 48 19.81 -2.60 16.99
C ALA A 48 20.17 -3.49 15.79
N THR A 49 19.51 -3.31 14.64
CA THR A 49 19.80 -4.10 13.43
C THR A 49 21.21 -3.82 12.91
N VAL A 50 21.64 -2.56 12.87
CA VAL A 50 23.00 -2.19 12.43
C VAL A 50 24.06 -2.74 13.38
N ARG A 51 23.81 -2.73 14.70
CA ARG A 51 24.74 -3.32 15.67
C ARG A 51 24.99 -4.81 15.46
N VAL A 52 24.00 -5.55 14.97
CA VAL A 52 24.15 -6.97 14.65
C VAL A 52 24.45 -7.21 13.17
N HIS A 53 25.02 -6.20 12.50
CA HIS A 53 25.47 -6.27 11.10
C HIS A 53 24.35 -6.56 10.06
N PHE A 54 23.11 -6.09 10.32
CA PHE A 54 22.05 -6.06 9.34
C PHE A 54 21.81 -4.62 8.84
N PRO A 55 21.49 -4.44 7.54
CA PRO A 55 21.23 -3.10 7.00
C PRO A 55 19.93 -2.49 7.56
N PRO A 56 19.77 -1.15 7.54
CA PRO A 56 18.56 -0.46 7.96
C PRO A 56 17.28 -0.98 7.27
N MET A 57 17.39 -1.51 6.06
CA MET A 57 16.29 -2.18 5.36
C MET A 57 15.66 -3.32 6.21
N ALA A 58 16.46 -4.06 6.98
CA ALA A 58 15.92 -5.10 7.87
C ALA A 58 15.01 -4.49 8.96
N ALA A 59 15.40 -3.35 9.54
CA ALA A 59 14.57 -2.64 10.51
C ALA A 59 13.27 -2.13 9.87
N LEU A 60 13.32 -1.66 8.62
CA LEU A 60 12.13 -1.22 7.88
C LEU A 60 11.16 -2.39 7.64
N LEU A 61 11.65 -3.55 7.21
CA LEU A 61 10.81 -4.72 7.00
C LEU A 61 10.17 -5.22 8.31
N LEU A 62 10.94 -5.22 9.41
CA LEU A 62 10.42 -5.53 10.74
C LEU A 62 9.37 -4.52 11.19
N SER A 63 9.58 -3.24 10.92
CA SER A 63 8.59 -2.20 11.26
C SER A 63 7.28 -2.37 10.51
N GLY A 64 7.33 -2.72 9.23
CA GLY A 64 6.15 -3.05 8.44
C GLY A 64 5.39 -4.23 9.04
N ALA A 65 6.10 -5.31 9.40
CA ALA A 65 5.49 -6.48 10.00
C ALA A 65 4.92 -6.22 11.42
N LEU A 66 5.59 -5.40 12.24
CA LEU A 66 5.23 -5.16 13.64
C LEU A 66 4.27 -3.99 13.85
N ALA A 67 4.23 -3.02 12.95
CA ALA A 67 3.39 -1.83 13.09
C ALA A 67 2.38 -1.69 11.94
N LEU A 68 2.81 -1.70 10.68
CA LEU A 68 1.94 -1.49 9.52
C LEU A 68 0.90 -2.61 9.42
N VAL A 69 1.32 -3.87 9.35
CA VAL A 69 0.40 -5.01 9.22
C VAL A 69 -0.59 -5.07 10.39
N PRO A 70 -0.21 -4.99 11.68
CA PRO A 70 -1.18 -4.99 12.77
C PRO A 70 -2.13 -3.81 12.78
N THR A 71 -1.68 -2.61 12.42
CA THR A 71 -2.56 -1.44 12.41
C THR A 71 -3.56 -1.46 11.26
N GLU A 72 -3.18 -1.90 10.08
CA GLU A 72 -4.05 -1.93 8.90
C GLU A 72 -4.90 -3.21 8.85
N LEU A 73 -4.26 -4.38 8.81
CA LEU A 73 -4.94 -5.67 8.75
C LEU A 73 -5.74 -5.92 10.04
N GLY A 74 -5.17 -5.61 11.21
CA GLY A 74 -5.84 -5.70 12.49
C GLY A 74 -7.06 -4.78 12.54
N HIS A 75 -6.96 -3.55 12.05
CA HIS A 75 -8.11 -2.65 11.92
C HIS A 75 -9.21 -3.26 11.05
N LEU A 76 -8.88 -3.78 9.87
CA LEU A 76 -9.85 -4.41 8.96
C LEU A 76 -10.57 -5.58 9.65
N LEU A 77 -9.84 -6.47 10.32
CA LEU A 77 -10.39 -7.62 11.03
C LEU A 77 -11.28 -7.19 12.21
N LEU A 78 -10.86 -6.17 12.97
CA LEU A 78 -11.68 -5.60 14.04
C LEU A 78 -12.98 -4.98 13.51
N GLN A 79 -12.94 -4.29 12.36
CA GLN A 79 -14.14 -3.78 11.71
C GLN A 79 -15.06 -4.93 11.25
N GLY A 80 -14.50 -6.02 10.69
CA GLY A 80 -15.25 -7.21 10.35
C GLY A 80 -15.93 -7.84 11.58
N LYS A 81 -15.20 -7.97 12.68
CA LYS A 81 -15.75 -8.47 13.94
C LYS A 81 -16.90 -7.60 14.48
N LYS A 82 -16.77 -6.27 14.36
CA LYS A 82 -17.82 -5.32 14.75
C LYS A 82 -19.05 -5.35 13.83
N PHE A 83 -18.83 -5.53 12.52
CA PHE A 83 -19.89 -5.44 11.52
C PHE A 83 -20.72 -6.73 11.41
N ASN A 84 -20.08 -7.89 11.34
CA ASN A 84 -20.73 -9.18 11.08
C ASN A 84 -20.42 -10.26 12.13
N ASN A 85 -19.80 -9.88 13.25
CA ASN A 85 -19.36 -10.76 14.33
C ASN A 85 -18.33 -11.84 13.89
N ARG A 86 -17.61 -11.61 12.77
CA ARG A 86 -16.59 -12.53 12.21
C ARG A 86 -15.28 -11.81 11.98
N TRP A 87 -14.15 -12.52 12.15
CA TRP A 87 -12.83 -12.05 11.73
C TRP A 87 -12.69 -12.19 10.21
N SER A 88 -13.37 -11.32 9.45
CA SER A 88 -13.45 -11.41 7.99
C SER A 88 -13.48 -10.03 7.36
N PHE A 89 -13.22 -9.97 6.05
CA PHE A 89 -13.31 -8.74 5.26
C PHE A 89 -14.68 -8.54 4.60
N GLU A 90 -15.61 -9.46 4.83
CA GLU A 90 -16.95 -9.44 4.24
C GLU A 90 -17.72 -8.22 4.72
N GLY A 91 -18.26 -7.43 3.77
CA GLY A 91 -18.93 -6.15 4.04
C GLY A 91 -18.01 -5.00 4.47
N ILE A 92 -16.72 -5.27 4.73
CA ILE A 92 -15.74 -4.28 5.17
C ILE A 92 -14.84 -3.81 4.03
N VAL A 93 -14.21 -4.75 3.32
CA VAL A 93 -13.47 -4.47 2.09
C VAL A 93 -14.46 -4.50 0.93
N LEU A 94 -14.59 -3.36 0.26
CA LEU A 94 -15.51 -3.13 -0.86
C LEU A 94 -14.74 -3.13 -2.18
N TYR A 95 -15.41 -2.77 -3.28
CA TYR A 95 -14.80 -2.74 -4.61
C TYR A 95 -14.28 -4.12 -5.05
N ARG A 96 -15.16 -5.12 -4.99
CA ARG A 96 -14.86 -6.52 -5.30
C ARG A 96 -15.46 -6.98 -6.64
N ARG A 97 -15.60 -6.09 -7.62
CA ARG A 97 -16.14 -6.45 -8.93
C ARG A 97 -15.23 -7.48 -9.61
N ASP A 98 -15.80 -8.61 -10.02
CA ASP A 98 -15.04 -9.67 -10.68
C ASP A 98 -14.77 -9.36 -12.15
N TRP A 99 -13.55 -9.69 -12.58
CA TRP A 99 -13.08 -9.58 -13.95
C TRP A 99 -12.52 -10.91 -14.44
N ALA A 100 -12.47 -11.12 -15.77
CA ALA A 100 -11.70 -12.19 -16.35
C ALA A 100 -10.20 -12.01 -16.06
N GLY A 101 -9.47 -13.08 -15.74
CA GLY A 101 -8.07 -13.03 -15.28
C GLY A 101 -7.15 -12.22 -16.18
N TRP A 102 -7.27 -12.35 -17.52
CA TRP A 102 -6.47 -11.62 -18.49
C TRP A 102 -6.62 -10.09 -18.39
N ARG A 103 -7.81 -9.59 -18.00
CA ARG A 103 -8.02 -8.13 -17.78
C ARG A 103 -7.20 -7.60 -16.62
N TYR A 104 -7.08 -8.38 -15.54
CA TYR A 104 -6.20 -7.99 -14.44
C TYR A 104 -4.75 -7.89 -14.89
N LEU A 105 -4.28 -8.92 -15.62
CA LEU A 105 -2.90 -8.94 -16.12
C LEU A 105 -2.60 -7.75 -17.01
N LEU A 106 -3.41 -7.49 -18.04
CA LEU A 106 -3.18 -6.37 -18.97
C LEU A 106 -3.27 -5.01 -18.27
N THR A 107 -4.23 -4.84 -17.35
CA THR A 107 -4.37 -3.58 -16.62
C THR A 107 -3.19 -3.36 -15.67
N ALA A 108 -2.78 -4.40 -14.92
CA ALA A 108 -1.64 -4.31 -14.02
C ALA A 108 -0.33 -4.02 -14.79
N LEU A 109 -0.09 -4.69 -15.92
CA LEU A 109 1.08 -4.42 -16.78
C LEU A 109 1.07 -2.98 -17.31
N GLY A 110 -0.06 -2.51 -17.85
CA GLY A 110 -0.17 -1.14 -18.36
C GLY A 110 0.05 -0.08 -17.27
N LEU A 111 -0.53 -0.26 -16.08
CA LEU A 111 -0.33 0.64 -14.94
C LEU A 111 1.11 0.55 -14.39
N CYS A 112 1.72 -0.63 -14.40
CA CYS A 112 3.10 -0.82 -13.98
C CYS A 112 4.07 -0.10 -14.93
N ILE A 113 3.90 -0.23 -16.25
CA ILE A 113 4.70 0.50 -17.25
C ILE A 113 4.56 2.00 -17.05
N LEU A 114 3.35 2.50 -16.84
CA LEU A 114 3.09 3.91 -16.59
C LEU A 114 3.77 4.39 -15.28
N ALA A 115 3.73 3.57 -14.23
CA ALA A 115 4.38 3.88 -12.97
C ALA A 115 5.92 3.90 -13.10
N ILE A 116 6.53 2.93 -13.81
CA ILE A 116 7.98 2.90 -14.06
C ILE A 116 8.39 4.14 -14.86
N ALA A 117 7.67 4.48 -15.92
CA ALA A 117 7.93 5.72 -16.68
C ALA A 117 7.78 6.97 -15.81
N GLY A 118 6.81 6.98 -14.89
CA GLY A 118 6.64 8.04 -13.89
C GLY A 118 7.83 8.15 -12.95
N PHE A 119 8.35 7.05 -12.44
CA PHE A 119 9.55 7.03 -11.59
C PHE A 119 10.74 7.69 -12.31
N GLU A 120 11.04 7.26 -13.52
CA GLU A 120 12.15 7.83 -14.32
C GLU A 120 11.96 9.31 -14.58
N LEU A 121 10.77 9.72 -14.98
CA LEU A 121 10.46 11.12 -15.35
C LEU A 121 10.52 12.05 -14.13
N PHE A 122 10.06 11.62 -12.95
CA PHE A 122 9.95 12.46 -11.75
C PHE A 122 11.12 12.31 -10.77
N GLN A 123 12.05 11.37 -10.98
CA GLN A 123 13.27 11.23 -10.17
C GLN A 123 14.07 12.54 -10.00
N PRO A 124 14.22 13.43 -11.02
CA PRO A 124 14.86 14.72 -10.83
C PRO A 124 14.13 15.61 -9.82
N LEU A 125 12.78 15.56 -9.80
CA LEU A 125 11.98 16.31 -8.83
C LEU A 125 12.19 15.80 -7.40
N ASP A 126 12.28 14.47 -7.20
CA ASP A 126 12.60 13.90 -5.88
C ASP A 126 13.99 14.34 -5.38
N ARG A 127 14.98 14.41 -6.28
CA ARG A 127 16.30 14.92 -5.93
C ARG A 127 16.25 16.38 -5.47
N LEU A 128 15.55 17.24 -6.19
CA LEU A 128 15.35 18.64 -5.81
C LEU A 128 14.57 18.76 -4.50
N TRP A 129 13.51 17.99 -4.36
CA TRP A 129 12.69 17.94 -3.15
C TRP A 129 13.50 17.50 -1.93
N LYS A 130 14.28 16.42 -2.05
CA LYS A 130 15.20 15.96 -1.01
C LYS A 130 16.20 17.03 -0.61
N GLN A 131 16.85 17.69 -1.58
CA GLN A 131 17.85 18.73 -1.32
C GLN A 131 17.24 19.96 -0.66
N ALA A 132 16.02 20.35 -1.07
CA ALA A 132 15.38 21.56 -0.55
C ALA A 132 14.75 21.36 0.84
N VAL A 133 14.14 20.20 1.08
CA VAL A 133 13.31 19.97 2.28
C VAL A 133 13.98 19.04 3.29
N PHE A 134 14.76 18.07 2.82
CA PHE A 134 15.36 17.01 3.63
C PHE A 134 16.89 16.89 3.52
N PRO A 135 17.67 18.01 3.47
CA PRO A 135 19.14 17.95 3.36
C PRO A 135 19.79 17.33 4.60
N TRP A 136 19.08 17.31 5.71
CA TRP A 136 19.53 16.83 7.01
C TRP A 136 19.31 15.31 7.22
N LEU A 137 18.60 14.62 6.30
CA LEU A 137 18.41 13.17 6.41
C LEU A 137 19.73 12.42 6.22
N PRO A 138 20.07 11.50 7.13
CA PRO A 138 21.27 10.70 7.00
C PRO A 138 21.16 9.71 5.82
N SER A 139 22.30 9.33 5.24
CA SER A 139 22.36 8.42 4.09
C SER A 139 21.63 7.10 4.32
N TRP A 140 21.74 6.53 5.51
CA TRP A 140 21.07 5.27 5.87
C TRP A 140 19.52 5.33 5.81
N TYR A 141 18.95 6.52 5.87
CA TYR A 141 17.49 6.72 5.73
C TYR A 141 17.04 6.76 4.25
N VAL A 142 17.99 6.89 3.32
CA VAL A 142 17.71 7.00 1.88
C VAL A 142 17.93 5.64 1.22
N PHE A 143 16.88 4.82 1.13
CA PHE A 143 16.99 3.43 0.65
C PHE A 143 17.50 3.29 -0.78
N SER A 144 17.34 4.31 -1.62
CA SER A 144 17.86 4.34 -2.99
C SER A 144 19.38 4.61 -3.05
N ASP A 145 20.01 4.99 -1.93
CA ASP A 145 21.46 5.11 -1.85
C ASP A 145 22.08 3.73 -1.64
N LEU A 146 22.45 3.08 -2.75
CA LEU A 146 22.96 1.72 -2.72
C LEU A 146 24.36 1.62 -2.10
N SER A 147 25.12 2.74 -2.01
CA SER A 147 26.44 2.76 -1.41
C SER A 147 26.43 2.32 0.06
N GLN A 148 25.34 2.55 0.76
CA GLN A 148 25.17 2.13 2.15
C GLN A 148 25.20 0.60 2.34
N TYR A 149 24.94 -0.18 1.29
CA TYR A 149 24.89 -1.65 1.39
C TYR A 149 26.24 -2.32 1.19
N THR A 150 27.24 -1.64 0.65
CA THR A 150 28.58 -2.20 0.36
C THR A 150 29.34 -2.70 1.60
N GLN A 151 28.96 -2.22 2.78
CA GLN A 151 29.55 -2.63 4.07
C GLN A 151 29.01 -3.94 4.63
N PHE A 152 27.94 -4.51 4.03
CA PHE A 152 27.31 -5.73 4.52
C PHE A 152 27.72 -6.94 3.65
N SER A 153 27.76 -8.12 4.27
CA SER A 153 28.09 -9.34 3.53
C SER A 153 27.02 -9.71 2.51
N HIS A 154 27.40 -10.33 1.40
CA HIS A 154 26.46 -10.81 0.38
C HIS A 154 25.37 -11.73 0.97
N SER A 155 25.73 -12.61 1.92
CA SER A 155 24.75 -13.50 2.57
C SER A 155 23.67 -12.72 3.32
N VAL A 156 24.04 -11.68 4.05
CA VAL A 156 23.10 -10.80 4.75
C VAL A 156 22.21 -10.05 3.74
N LEU A 157 22.81 -9.53 2.66
CA LEU A 157 22.04 -8.83 1.62
C LEU A 157 21.04 -9.77 0.92
N ILE A 158 21.44 -10.99 0.58
CA ILE A 158 20.54 -11.99 0.00
C ILE A 158 19.35 -12.24 0.95
N VAL A 159 19.60 -12.49 2.23
CA VAL A 159 18.54 -12.74 3.23
C VAL A 159 17.58 -11.55 3.32
N VAL A 160 18.11 -10.33 3.49
CA VAL A 160 17.29 -9.13 3.69
C VAL A 160 16.49 -8.78 2.43
N PHE A 161 17.10 -8.82 1.24
CA PHE A 161 16.40 -8.50 0.00
C PHE A 161 15.45 -9.61 -0.47
N SER A 162 15.71 -10.88 -0.12
CA SER A 162 14.72 -11.95 -0.30
C SER A 162 13.52 -11.75 0.64
N ALA A 163 13.76 -11.40 1.90
CA ALA A 163 12.67 -11.02 2.82
C ALA A 163 11.90 -9.78 2.31
N ARG A 164 12.61 -8.81 1.72
CA ARG A 164 11.97 -7.65 1.07
C ARG A 164 11.03 -8.07 -0.05
N LEU A 165 11.42 -9.00 -0.92
CA LEU A 165 10.53 -9.50 -1.98
C LEU A 165 9.25 -10.13 -1.43
N LEU A 166 9.34 -10.88 -0.32
CA LEU A 166 8.18 -11.48 0.31
C LEU A 166 7.29 -10.48 1.04
N LEU A 167 7.88 -9.57 1.79
CA LEU A 167 7.15 -8.62 2.63
C LEU A 167 6.71 -7.38 1.83
N ASP A 168 7.67 -6.61 1.32
CA ASP A 168 7.45 -5.37 0.58
C ASP A 168 6.98 -5.63 -0.87
N GLY A 169 7.42 -6.73 -1.48
CA GLY A 169 6.98 -7.13 -2.82
C GLY A 169 5.58 -7.74 -2.84
N PHE A 170 5.13 -8.41 -1.79
CA PHE A 170 3.86 -9.14 -1.80
C PHE A 170 2.94 -8.80 -0.62
N LEU A 171 3.36 -9.03 0.63
CA LEU A 171 2.47 -8.95 1.79
C LEU A 171 1.96 -7.52 2.05
N PHE A 172 2.87 -6.55 2.11
CA PHE A 172 2.50 -5.16 2.41
C PHE A 172 1.60 -4.58 1.33
N PRO A 173 1.86 -4.72 0.01
CA PRO A 173 0.95 -4.30 -1.04
C PRO A 173 -0.47 -4.85 -0.90
N VAL A 174 -0.61 -6.14 -0.54
CA VAL A 174 -1.95 -6.72 -0.33
C VAL A 174 -2.66 -6.04 0.83
N VAL A 175 -1.98 -5.88 1.96
CA VAL A 175 -2.57 -5.26 3.16
C VAL A 175 -2.93 -3.81 2.90
N GLU A 176 -2.02 -3.05 2.30
CA GLU A 176 -2.21 -1.63 1.98
C GLU A 176 -3.37 -1.43 0.99
N GLU A 177 -3.45 -2.21 -0.08
CA GLU A 177 -4.55 -2.05 -1.03
C GLU A 177 -5.91 -2.44 -0.44
N LEU A 178 -5.97 -3.50 0.37
CA LEU A 178 -7.19 -3.86 1.10
C LEU A 178 -7.62 -2.72 2.04
N TYR A 179 -6.67 -2.09 2.71
CA TYR A 179 -6.93 -1.02 3.67
C TYR A 179 -7.25 0.31 2.98
N PHE A 180 -6.34 0.83 2.13
CA PHE A 180 -6.51 2.16 1.53
C PHE A 180 -7.56 2.18 0.42
N ARG A 181 -7.60 1.17 -0.45
CA ARG A 181 -8.48 1.13 -1.65
C ARG A 181 -9.73 0.30 -1.42
N GLY A 182 -9.64 -0.79 -0.67
CA GLY A 182 -10.77 -1.65 -0.36
C GLY A 182 -11.65 -1.10 0.77
N TYR A 183 -11.05 -0.46 1.78
CA TYR A 183 -11.76 0.03 2.97
C TYR A 183 -11.93 1.54 3.00
N LEU A 184 -10.84 2.33 2.90
CA LEU A 184 -10.90 3.79 3.07
C LEU A 184 -11.50 4.50 1.85
N LEU A 185 -11.05 4.19 0.63
CA LEU A 185 -11.49 4.90 -0.58
C LEU A 185 -13.02 4.85 -0.80
N PRO A 186 -13.74 3.71 -0.59
CA PRO A 186 -15.20 3.71 -0.66
C PRO A 186 -15.87 4.61 0.38
N ARG A 187 -15.24 4.82 1.54
CA ARG A 187 -15.72 5.67 2.64
C ARG A 187 -15.41 7.16 2.44
N MET A 188 -14.80 7.48 1.30
CA MET A 188 -14.52 8.84 0.83
C MET A 188 -15.42 9.25 -0.33
N SER A 189 -16.41 8.43 -0.73
CA SER A 189 -17.19 8.63 -1.95
C SER A 189 -17.96 9.97 -1.95
N ARG A 190 -18.23 10.57 -0.80
CA ARG A 190 -18.83 11.91 -0.67
C ARG A 190 -18.00 13.03 -1.33
N PHE A 191 -16.68 12.80 -1.53
CA PHE A 191 -15.81 13.75 -2.22
C PHE A 191 -15.82 13.57 -3.75
N GLY A 192 -16.66 12.66 -4.28
CA GLY A 192 -16.72 12.39 -5.72
C GLY A 192 -15.40 11.96 -6.31
N TRP A 193 -15.02 12.54 -7.43
CA TRP A 193 -13.74 12.23 -8.11
C TRP A 193 -12.51 12.66 -7.29
N ALA A 194 -12.64 13.70 -6.46
CA ALA A 194 -11.58 14.18 -5.58
C ALA A 194 -11.19 13.14 -4.51
N ALA A 195 -12.04 12.14 -4.23
CA ALA A 195 -11.72 11.04 -3.32
C ALA A 195 -10.44 10.30 -3.71
N SER A 196 -10.22 10.07 -5.01
CA SER A 196 -9.03 9.38 -5.51
C SER A 196 -7.77 10.21 -5.31
N PHE A 197 -7.83 11.51 -5.58
CA PHE A 197 -6.70 12.42 -5.37
C PHE A 197 -6.36 12.54 -3.88
N LEU A 198 -7.37 12.72 -3.03
CA LEU A 198 -7.18 12.80 -1.58
C LEU A 198 -6.62 11.49 -1.01
N ASN A 199 -7.16 10.33 -1.41
CA ASN A 199 -6.65 9.03 -0.98
C ASN A 199 -5.20 8.83 -1.44
N CYS A 200 -4.87 9.19 -2.68
CA CYS A 200 -3.50 9.12 -3.21
C CYS A 200 -2.54 10.04 -2.46
N ALA A 201 -2.93 11.30 -2.21
CA ALA A 201 -2.12 12.26 -1.49
C ALA A 201 -1.84 11.80 -0.04
N LEU A 202 -2.87 11.33 0.66
CA LEU A 202 -2.72 10.82 2.02
C LEU A 202 -1.90 9.53 2.08
N PHE A 203 -2.03 8.66 1.09
CA PHE A 203 -1.18 7.47 0.95
C PHE A 203 0.28 7.82 0.65
N SER A 204 0.55 8.83 -0.16
CA SER A 204 1.93 9.29 -0.38
C SER A 204 2.52 9.89 0.89
N LEU A 205 1.76 10.72 1.61
CA LEU A 205 2.15 11.30 2.91
C LEU A 205 2.36 10.24 4.00
N TYR A 206 1.60 9.15 3.97
CA TYR A 206 1.72 8.03 4.90
C TYR A 206 3.14 7.42 4.90
N HIS A 207 3.89 7.53 3.80
CA HIS A 207 5.23 6.97 3.66
C HIS A 207 6.30 7.83 4.36
N PHE A 208 6.11 8.11 5.66
CA PHE A 208 7.04 8.92 6.44
C PHE A 208 8.47 8.36 6.48
N TRP A 209 8.66 7.06 6.24
CA TRP A 209 9.99 6.44 6.14
C TRP A 209 10.74 6.75 4.84
N GLN A 210 10.08 7.37 3.85
CA GLN A 210 10.70 7.84 2.60
C GLN A 210 10.12 9.18 2.12
N PRO A 211 10.13 10.23 2.96
CA PRO A 211 9.46 11.50 2.65
C PRO A 211 10.10 12.25 1.48
N TYR A 212 11.33 11.88 1.14
CA TYR A 212 12.07 12.40 0.00
C TYR A 212 11.53 11.93 -1.36
N ASN A 213 10.73 10.87 -1.41
CA ASN A 213 10.10 10.34 -2.64
C ASN A 213 8.63 10.77 -2.77
N LEU A 214 8.13 11.65 -1.92
CA LEU A 214 6.72 12.04 -1.87
C LEU A 214 6.16 12.51 -3.23
N PRO A 215 6.86 13.38 -4.01
CA PRO A 215 6.36 13.81 -5.31
C PRO A 215 6.16 12.64 -6.28
N THR A 216 7.14 11.77 -6.41
CA THR A 216 7.06 10.60 -7.29
C THR A 216 6.03 9.59 -6.79
N LEU A 217 5.97 9.29 -5.47
CA LEU A 217 4.96 8.39 -4.91
C LEU A 217 3.52 8.83 -5.26
N PHE A 218 3.25 10.13 -5.20
CA PHE A 218 1.95 10.66 -5.60
C PHE A 218 1.65 10.41 -7.08
N VAL A 219 2.59 10.77 -7.96
CA VAL A 219 2.40 10.67 -9.41
C VAL A 219 2.25 9.23 -9.87
N VAL A 220 3.08 8.30 -9.37
CA VAL A 220 3.06 6.89 -9.80
C VAL A 220 1.89 6.11 -9.21
N SER A 221 1.41 6.49 -8.02
CA SER A 221 0.25 5.83 -7.38
C SER A 221 -1.09 6.31 -7.93
N LEU A 222 -1.18 7.55 -8.41
CA LEU A 222 -2.46 8.16 -8.82
C LEU A 222 -3.18 7.37 -9.93
N PRO A 223 -2.53 6.91 -11.03
CA PRO A 223 -3.19 6.11 -12.06
C PRO A 223 -3.78 4.80 -11.50
N MET A 224 -3.08 4.14 -10.58
CA MET A 224 -3.56 2.93 -9.91
C MET A 224 -4.80 3.22 -9.05
N VAL A 225 -4.77 4.26 -8.23
CA VAL A 225 -5.91 4.68 -7.39
C VAL A 225 -7.12 5.03 -8.26
N LEU A 226 -6.93 5.79 -9.34
CA LEU A 226 -7.98 6.10 -10.31
C LEU A 226 -8.52 4.85 -10.99
N GLY A 227 -7.64 3.88 -11.32
CA GLY A 227 -8.00 2.59 -11.87
C GLY A 227 -8.93 1.82 -10.93
N VAL A 228 -8.58 1.70 -9.65
CA VAL A 228 -9.42 1.06 -8.63
C VAL A 228 -10.74 1.80 -8.46
N TRP A 229 -10.70 3.13 -8.37
CA TRP A 229 -11.92 3.95 -8.18
C TRP A 229 -12.89 3.84 -9.35
N LYS A 230 -12.40 3.89 -10.59
CA LYS A 230 -13.24 3.76 -11.80
C LYS A 230 -13.81 2.36 -11.97
N THR A 231 -13.01 1.33 -11.72
CA THR A 231 -13.40 -0.06 -11.94
C THR A 231 -14.17 -0.67 -10.77
N LYS A 232 -14.14 -0.03 -9.59
CA LYS A 232 -14.66 -0.57 -8.33
C LYS A 232 -14.07 -1.96 -8.04
N ASN A 233 -12.75 -2.09 -8.26
CA ASN A 233 -12.07 -3.38 -8.18
C ASN A 233 -10.70 -3.24 -7.51
N VAL A 234 -10.62 -3.60 -6.23
CA VAL A 234 -9.40 -3.51 -5.43
C VAL A 234 -8.27 -4.43 -5.95
N ARG A 235 -8.63 -5.53 -6.62
CA ARG A 235 -7.63 -6.46 -7.19
C ARG A 235 -6.76 -5.79 -8.27
N VAL A 236 -7.28 -4.77 -8.97
CA VAL A 236 -6.49 -3.95 -9.90
C VAL A 236 -5.32 -3.29 -9.16
N GLY A 237 -5.59 -2.68 -8.01
CA GLY A 237 -4.54 -2.11 -7.16
C GLY A 237 -3.56 -3.17 -6.66
N ILE A 238 -4.08 -4.27 -6.08
CA ILE A 238 -3.26 -5.35 -5.52
C ILE A 238 -2.27 -5.89 -6.55
N TYR A 239 -2.73 -6.27 -7.74
CA TYR A 239 -1.86 -6.85 -8.77
C TYR A 239 -0.85 -5.84 -9.32
N THR A 240 -1.27 -4.59 -9.51
CA THR A 240 -0.38 -3.52 -9.97
C THR A 240 0.71 -3.23 -8.93
N HIS A 241 0.34 -3.11 -7.67
CA HIS A 241 1.26 -2.79 -6.57
C HIS A 241 2.26 -3.93 -6.32
N ILE A 242 1.78 -5.18 -6.25
CA ILE A 242 2.66 -6.37 -6.16
C ILE A 242 3.66 -6.38 -7.32
N LEU A 243 3.20 -6.21 -8.55
CA LEU A 243 4.06 -6.25 -9.73
C LEU A 243 5.14 -5.17 -9.67
N LEU A 244 4.75 -3.94 -9.33
CA LEU A 244 5.66 -2.80 -9.23
C LEU A 244 6.73 -3.00 -8.16
N ASN A 245 6.32 -3.38 -6.93
CA ASN A 245 7.25 -3.57 -5.82
C ASN A 245 8.14 -4.80 -6.01
N THR A 246 7.62 -5.88 -6.62
CA THR A 246 8.41 -7.06 -6.95
C THR A 246 9.48 -6.75 -7.99
N ILE A 247 9.14 -6.04 -9.08
CA ILE A 247 10.11 -5.61 -10.10
C ILE A 247 11.19 -4.71 -9.47
N GLY A 248 10.79 -3.70 -8.70
CA GLY A 248 11.72 -2.81 -8.00
C GLY A 248 12.60 -3.55 -6.98
N GLY A 249 12.03 -4.53 -6.27
CA GLY A 249 12.75 -5.39 -5.32
C GLY A 249 13.80 -6.29 -5.98
N ILE A 250 13.44 -6.92 -7.11
CA ILE A 250 14.39 -7.74 -7.91
C ILE A 250 15.53 -6.86 -8.44
N PHE A 251 15.20 -5.71 -8.99
CA PHE A 251 16.21 -4.79 -9.50
C PHE A 251 17.17 -4.34 -8.40
N ALA A 252 16.65 -3.96 -7.24
CA ALA A 252 17.48 -3.58 -6.09
C ALA A 252 18.35 -4.75 -5.60
N LEU A 253 17.84 -5.98 -5.56
CA LEU A 253 18.62 -7.17 -5.19
C LEU A 253 19.80 -7.37 -6.16
N ILE A 254 19.55 -7.29 -7.47
CA ILE A 254 20.61 -7.42 -8.49
C ILE A 254 21.69 -6.35 -8.28
N GLN A 255 21.29 -5.09 -8.07
CA GLN A 255 22.23 -3.99 -7.89
C GLN A 255 23.07 -4.08 -6.62
N VAL A 256 22.50 -4.56 -5.50
CA VAL A 256 23.28 -4.70 -4.25
C VAL A 256 24.24 -5.91 -4.28
N LEU A 257 23.95 -6.90 -5.11
CA LEU A 257 24.85 -8.07 -5.30
C LEU A 257 25.92 -7.82 -6.35
N HIS A 258 25.67 -6.92 -7.31
CA HIS A 258 26.58 -6.58 -8.40
C HIS A 258 26.72 -5.05 -8.48
N PRO A 259 27.35 -4.40 -7.47
CA PRO A 259 27.56 -2.95 -7.49
C PRO A 259 28.43 -2.58 -8.70
N ALA A 260 28.00 -1.56 -9.46
CA ALA A 260 28.69 -1.07 -10.64
C ALA A 260 30.02 -0.36 -10.29
#